data_c9e5fe4467800e353b8969d5cc42fbfa
#
_entry.id   c9e5fe4467800e353b8969d5cc42fbfa
#
_cell.length_a   1.000
_cell.length_b   1.000
_cell.length_c   1.000
_cell.angle_alpha   90.00
_cell.angle_beta   90.00
_cell.angle_gamma   90.00
#
_symmetry.space_group_name_H-M   'P 1'
#
loop_
_entity.id
_entity.type
_entity.pdbx_description
1 polymer ?
#
loop_
_entity_poly.entity_id
_entity_poly.type
_entity_poly.pdbx_seq_one_letter_code
_entity_poly.pdbx_strand_id
1 'polypeptide(L)'
;MRRFNRGFTLIEIMIVIAIIGIVITIAAPSYTEYLKKGRRAEVVGLLSEQAQTLERFYTKNNVYTGITGLSTGNDFYTITPTIADQTFLLTATRKTGTSMATDKCGDFTLTNTGVRSMNNATTGLTTKDCWGR
;
A
#
# COMPACT_ATOMS: atom_id res chain seq x y z
N MET A 1 -57.77 14.57 6.24
CA MET A 1 -56.46 15.05 6.68
C MET A 1 -55.65 15.56 5.48
N ARG A 2 -55.38 16.85 5.39
CA ARG A 2 -54.50 17.41 4.34
C ARG A 2 -53.06 17.17 4.74
N ARG A 3 -52.33 16.33 3.98
CA ARG A 3 -50.87 16.21 4.11
C ARG A 3 -50.23 17.45 3.51
N PHE A 4 -49.59 18.28 4.34
CA PHE A 4 -48.74 19.38 3.90
C PHE A 4 -47.44 18.76 3.32
N ASN A 5 -47.34 18.65 2.01
CA ASN A 5 -46.07 18.40 1.33
C ASN A 5 -45.24 19.70 1.44
N ARG A 6 -44.33 19.75 2.39
CA ARG A 6 -43.29 20.78 2.46
C ARG A 6 -42.19 20.41 1.43
N GLY A 7 -42.15 21.18 0.35
CA GLY A 7 -41.04 21.09 -0.60
C GLY A 7 -39.80 21.80 -0.05
N PHE A 8 -38.62 21.37 -0.50
CA PHE A 8 -37.37 22.06 -0.18
C PHE A 8 -37.33 23.46 -0.80
N THR A 9 -36.76 24.40 -0.09
CA THR A 9 -36.54 25.77 -0.60
C THR A 9 -35.24 25.79 -1.43
N LEU A 10 -35.17 26.70 -2.40
CA LEU A 10 -33.98 26.89 -3.23
C LEU A 10 -32.74 27.24 -2.38
N ILE A 11 -32.93 28.09 -1.36
CA ILE A 11 -31.86 28.50 -0.45
C ILE A 11 -31.34 27.31 0.39
N GLU A 12 -32.21 26.38 0.78
CA GLU A 12 -31.83 25.20 1.54
C GLU A 12 -30.88 24.29 0.73
N ILE A 13 -31.19 24.10 -0.55
CA ILE A 13 -30.30 23.36 -1.45
C ILE A 13 -28.99 24.11 -1.67
N MET A 14 -29.00 25.45 -1.81
CA MET A 14 -27.79 26.25 -1.96
C MET A 14 -26.85 26.13 -0.75
N ILE A 15 -27.39 26.13 0.46
CA ILE A 15 -26.61 25.97 1.70
C ILE A 15 -26.02 24.55 1.75
N VAL A 16 -26.79 23.55 1.42
CA VAL A 16 -26.31 22.13 1.43
C VAL A 16 -25.15 21.92 0.47
N ILE A 17 -25.26 22.40 -0.78
CA ILE A 17 -24.15 22.25 -1.75
C ILE A 17 -22.92 23.05 -1.35
N ALA A 18 -23.10 24.23 -0.72
CA ALA A 18 -21.98 25.01 -0.21
C ALA A 18 -21.22 24.27 0.91
N ILE A 19 -21.94 23.67 1.86
CA ILE A 19 -21.35 22.89 2.95
C ILE A 19 -20.64 21.63 2.41
N ILE A 20 -21.27 20.90 1.49
CA ILE A 20 -20.67 19.72 0.85
C ILE A 20 -19.37 20.12 0.12
N GLY A 21 -19.37 21.23 -0.61
CA GLY A 21 -18.18 21.74 -1.29
C GLY A 21 -17.00 21.98 -0.33
N ILE A 22 -17.25 22.62 0.82
CA ILE A 22 -16.23 22.88 1.83
C ILE A 22 -15.72 21.58 2.46
N VAL A 23 -16.60 20.66 2.81
CA VAL A 23 -16.24 19.36 3.42
C VAL A 23 -15.37 18.53 2.49
N ILE A 24 -15.70 18.44 1.20
CA ILE A 24 -14.94 17.68 0.22
C ILE A 24 -13.51 18.21 0.08
N THR A 25 -13.31 19.52 0.07
CA THR A 25 -11.96 20.11 -0.10
C THR A 25 -11.01 19.75 1.03
N ILE A 26 -11.50 19.53 2.23
CA ILE A 26 -10.70 19.16 3.41
C ILE A 26 -10.59 17.63 3.53
N ALA A 27 -11.66 16.90 3.25
CA ALA A 27 -11.70 15.44 3.43
C ALA A 27 -10.94 14.66 2.35
N ALA A 28 -10.92 15.13 1.11
CA ALA A 28 -10.34 14.41 0.00
C ALA A 28 -8.83 14.08 0.16
N PRO A 29 -7.95 15.02 0.55
CA PRO A 29 -6.53 14.70 0.70
C PRO A 29 -6.26 13.72 1.85
N SER A 30 -6.99 13.84 2.96
CA SER A 30 -6.87 12.90 4.09
C SER A 30 -7.31 11.49 3.72
N TYR A 31 -8.38 11.36 2.95
CA TYR A 31 -8.88 10.08 2.48
C TYR A 31 -7.90 9.38 1.53
N THR A 32 -7.28 10.12 0.63
CA THR A 32 -6.28 9.59 -0.31
C THR A 32 -5.07 9.00 0.43
N GLU A 33 -4.55 9.71 1.44
CA GLU A 33 -3.42 9.20 2.24
C GLU A 33 -3.82 7.98 3.08
N TYR A 34 -5.06 7.94 3.58
CA TYR A 34 -5.58 6.78 4.29
C TYR A 34 -5.62 5.53 3.39
N LEU A 35 -6.11 5.66 2.15
CA LEU A 35 -6.09 4.58 1.18
C LEU A 35 -4.67 4.11 0.85
N LYS A 36 -3.72 5.04 0.68
CA LYS A 36 -2.31 4.70 0.44
C LYS A 36 -1.72 3.91 1.60
N LYS A 37 -2.04 4.26 2.85
CA LYS A 37 -1.61 3.48 4.03
C LYS A 37 -2.14 2.04 3.98
N GLY A 38 -3.38 1.82 3.60
CA GLY A 38 -3.95 0.49 3.43
C GLY A 38 -3.19 -0.33 2.39
N ARG A 39 -2.88 0.27 1.25
CA ARG A 39 -2.13 -0.39 0.16
C ARG A 39 -0.68 -0.69 0.54
N ARG A 40 -0.03 0.17 1.33
CA ARG A 40 1.29 -0.13 1.91
C ARG A 40 1.22 -1.34 2.84
N ALA A 41 0.23 -1.38 3.73
CA ALA A 41 0.04 -2.52 4.63
C ALA A 41 -0.18 -3.83 3.88
N GLU A 42 -0.92 -3.80 2.78
CA GLU A 42 -1.15 -4.95 1.92
C GLU A 42 0.16 -5.49 1.32
N VAL A 43 0.98 -4.65 0.71
CA VAL A 43 2.25 -5.10 0.12
C VAL A 43 3.26 -5.55 1.17
N VAL A 44 3.30 -4.93 2.33
CA VAL A 44 4.10 -5.37 3.48
C VAL A 44 3.68 -6.77 3.94
N GLY A 45 2.38 -7.03 3.96
CA GLY A 45 1.82 -8.36 4.22
C GLY A 45 2.27 -9.40 3.20
N LEU A 46 2.19 -9.07 1.91
CA LEU A 46 2.65 -9.94 0.82
C LEU A 46 4.15 -10.23 0.89
N LEU A 47 4.98 -9.24 1.16
CA LEU A 47 6.43 -9.43 1.34
C LEU A 47 6.72 -10.37 2.52
N SER A 48 6.01 -10.21 3.63
CA SER A 48 6.15 -11.05 4.81
C SER A 48 5.72 -12.50 4.54
N GLU A 49 4.62 -12.70 3.83
CA GLU A 49 4.14 -14.03 3.41
C GLU A 49 5.15 -14.73 2.50
N GLN A 50 5.70 -14.02 1.54
CA GLN A 50 6.69 -14.58 0.64
C GLN A 50 8.01 -14.90 1.35
N ALA A 51 8.46 -14.04 2.27
CA ALA A 51 9.61 -14.33 3.12
C ALA A 51 9.41 -15.63 3.92
N GLN A 52 8.24 -15.81 4.53
CA GLN A 52 7.91 -17.05 5.24
C GLN A 52 7.91 -18.29 4.31
N THR A 53 7.44 -18.13 3.08
CA THR A 53 7.44 -19.21 2.09
C THR A 53 8.85 -19.59 1.69
N LEU A 54 9.73 -18.61 1.49
CA LEU A 54 11.16 -18.81 1.24
C LEU A 54 11.85 -19.50 2.42
N GLU A 55 11.59 -19.09 3.65
CA GLU A 55 12.15 -19.71 4.85
C GLU A 55 11.71 -21.17 5.03
N ARG A 56 10.42 -21.45 4.77
CA ARG A 56 9.94 -22.85 4.77
C ARG A 56 10.59 -23.71 3.70
N PHE A 57 10.84 -23.16 2.52
CA PHE A 57 11.54 -23.85 1.45
C PHE A 57 13.00 -24.11 1.85
N TYR A 58 13.68 -23.12 2.41
CA TYR A 58 15.05 -23.24 2.90
C TYR A 58 15.19 -24.32 3.98
N THR A 59 14.25 -24.39 4.91
CA THR A 59 14.25 -25.41 5.97
C THR A 59 14.25 -26.84 5.43
N LYS A 60 13.66 -27.07 4.25
CA LYS A 60 13.60 -28.39 3.61
C LYS A 60 14.77 -28.66 2.69
N ASN A 61 15.28 -27.66 2.01
CA ASN A 61 16.24 -27.81 0.90
C ASN A 61 17.64 -27.25 1.23
N ASN A 62 17.81 -26.54 2.34
CA ASN A 62 19.01 -25.80 2.74
C ASN A 62 19.51 -24.76 1.72
N VAL A 63 18.69 -24.41 0.76
CA VAL A 63 18.92 -23.36 -0.23
C VAL A 63 17.61 -22.67 -0.56
N TYR A 64 17.68 -21.41 -1.00
CA TYR A 64 16.50 -20.67 -1.51
C TYR A 64 16.32 -20.85 -3.01
N THR A 65 17.38 -21.21 -3.74
CA THR A 65 17.33 -21.41 -5.20
C THR A 65 16.42 -22.57 -5.58
N GLY A 66 15.72 -22.43 -6.72
CA GLY A 66 14.80 -23.45 -7.23
C GLY A 66 13.37 -23.36 -6.71
N ILE A 67 13.06 -22.40 -5.84
CA ILE A 67 11.69 -22.15 -5.41
C ILE A 67 10.82 -21.68 -6.58
N THR A 68 9.58 -22.13 -6.63
CA THR A 68 8.57 -21.73 -7.61
C THR A 68 7.28 -21.29 -6.91
N GLY A 69 6.40 -20.59 -7.63
CA GLY A 69 5.08 -20.21 -7.11
C GLY A 69 5.09 -19.00 -6.18
N LEU A 70 6.16 -18.19 -6.18
CA LEU A 70 6.14 -16.90 -5.49
C LEU A 70 5.18 -15.92 -6.19
N SER A 71 4.48 -15.09 -5.40
CA SER A 71 3.60 -14.07 -5.93
C SER A 71 4.38 -12.99 -6.68
N THR A 72 3.87 -12.53 -7.80
CA THR A 72 4.43 -11.42 -8.59
C THR A 72 3.98 -10.05 -8.09
N GLY A 73 3.17 -9.98 -7.04
CA GLY A 73 2.67 -8.74 -6.45
C GLY A 73 1.14 -8.62 -6.48
N ASN A 74 0.66 -7.40 -6.48
CA ASN A 74 -0.76 -7.06 -6.53
C ASN A 74 -1.02 -5.97 -7.59
N ASP A 75 -2.19 -5.32 -7.54
CA ASP A 75 -2.57 -4.28 -8.52
C ASP A 75 -1.67 -3.04 -8.46
N PHE A 76 -1.00 -2.77 -7.34
CA PHE A 76 -0.24 -1.55 -7.07
C PHE A 76 1.27 -1.74 -7.04
N TYR A 77 1.73 -2.96 -6.79
CA TYR A 77 3.15 -3.30 -6.65
C TYR A 77 3.50 -4.56 -7.42
N THR A 78 4.67 -4.55 -8.05
CA THR A 78 5.29 -5.76 -8.60
C THR A 78 6.34 -6.24 -7.62
N ILE A 79 6.29 -7.51 -7.23
CA ILE A 79 7.29 -8.13 -6.35
C ILE A 79 8.28 -8.91 -7.20
N THR A 80 9.55 -8.55 -7.08
CA THR A 80 10.66 -9.21 -7.76
C THR A 80 11.59 -9.81 -6.71
N PRO A 81 11.73 -11.14 -6.65
CA PRO A 81 12.70 -11.80 -5.80
C PRO A 81 14.08 -11.84 -6.47
N THR A 82 15.12 -11.48 -5.73
CA THR A 82 16.52 -11.79 -6.08
C THR A 82 17.00 -12.87 -5.13
N ILE A 83 17.28 -14.07 -5.65
CA ILE A 83 17.52 -15.27 -4.84
C ILE A 83 18.91 -15.81 -5.13
N ALA A 84 19.66 -16.08 -4.07
CA ALA A 84 20.89 -16.87 -4.06
C ALA A 84 20.72 -18.06 -3.10
N ASP A 85 21.68 -18.98 -3.06
CA ASP A 85 21.52 -20.20 -2.25
C ASP A 85 21.27 -19.93 -0.76
N GLN A 86 21.92 -18.91 -0.20
CA GLN A 86 21.88 -18.61 1.23
C GLN A 86 21.21 -17.26 1.57
N THR A 87 20.78 -16.51 0.56
CA THR A 87 20.20 -15.19 0.75
C THR A 87 19.07 -14.92 -0.23
N PHE A 88 18.14 -14.07 0.17
CA PHE A 88 17.18 -13.47 -0.75
C PHE A 88 16.97 -11.98 -0.45
N LEU A 89 16.57 -11.25 -1.47
CA LEU A 89 16.05 -9.89 -1.39
C LEU A 89 14.71 -9.87 -2.13
N LEU A 90 13.66 -9.52 -1.44
CA LEU A 90 12.35 -9.24 -2.05
C LEU A 90 12.23 -7.73 -2.26
N THR A 91 11.92 -7.32 -3.49
CA THR A 91 11.69 -5.92 -3.84
C THR A 91 10.28 -5.74 -4.36
N ALA A 92 9.49 -4.90 -3.71
CA ALA A 92 8.17 -4.50 -4.16
C ALA A 92 8.26 -3.11 -4.79
N THR A 93 8.18 -3.06 -6.11
CA THR A 93 8.26 -1.84 -6.91
C THR A 93 6.87 -1.31 -7.22
N ARG A 94 6.63 -0.02 -7.04
CA ARG A 94 5.36 0.65 -7.38
C ARG A 94 5.07 0.53 -8.87
N LYS A 95 3.86 0.13 -9.22
CA LYS A 95 3.41 0.11 -10.61
C LYS A 95 3.14 1.52 -11.12
N THR A 96 3.66 1.83 -12.29
CA THR A 96 3.36 3.06 -13.01
C THR A 96 1.88 3.11 -13.43
N GLY A 97 1.31 4.31 -13.51
CA GLY A 97 -0.11 4.47 -13.87
C GLY A 97 -1.10 4.15 -12.75
N THR A 98 -0.64 3.79 -11.57
CA THR A 98 -1.49 3.57 -10.39
C THR A 98 -1.41 4.75 -9.42
N SER A 99 -2.36 4.81 -8.48
CA SER A 99 -2.34 5.82 -7.40
C SER A 99 -1.13 5.71 -6.46
N MET A 100 -0.40 4.57 -6.49
CA MET A 100 0.81 4.34 -5.70
C MET A 100 2.08 4.75 -6.43
N ALA A 101 2.04 5.05 -7.74
CA ALA A 101 3.20 5.43 -8.53
C ALA A 101 4.00 6.60 -7.93
N THR A 102 3.31 7.55 -7.32
CA THR A 102 3.88 8.74 -6.67
C THR A 102 3.86 8.66 -5.15
N ASP A 103 3.73 7.45 -4.59
CA ASP A 103 3.69 7.31 -3.14
C ASP A 103 5.01 7.67 -2.49
N LYS A 104 4.93 8.45 -1.40
CA LYS A 104 6.09 8.98 -0.68
C LYS A 104 7.02 7.90 -0.08
N CYS A 105 6.48 6.72 0.20
CA CYS A 105 7.26 5.63 0.78
C CYS A 105 8.14 4.88 -0.23
N GLY A 106 7.96 5.13 -1.52
CA GLY A 106 8.79 4.50 -2.54
C GLY A 106 8.52 3.00 -2.69
N ASP A 107 9.59 2.28 -2.97
CA ASP A 107 9.59 0.84 -3.16
C ASP A 107 10.05 0.14 -1.88
N PHE A 108 9.46 -1.00 -1.54
CA PHE A 108 9.77 -1.73 -0.30
C PHE A 108 10.75 -2.87 -0.56
N THR A 109 11.68 -3.08 0.36
CA THR A 109 12.63 -4.20 0.29
C THR A 109 12.69 -4.97 1.60
N LEU A 110 12.79 -6.31 1.50
CA LEU A 110 12.89 -7.23 2.63
C LEU A 110 13.97 -8.28 2.35
N THR A 111 14.92 -8.42 3.26
CA THR A 111 15.99 -9.42 3.17
C THR A 111 15.67 -10.70 3.97
N ASN A 112 16.41 -11.77 3.72
CA ASN A 112 16.36 -13.02 4.49
C ASN A 112 16.69 -12.82 5.99
N THR A 113 17.45 -11.79 6.35
CA THR A 113 17.75 -11.45 7.74
C THR A 113 16.67 -10.59 8.39
N GLY A 114 15.57 -10.33 7.70
CA GLY A 114 14.44 -9.51 8.20
C GLY A 114 14.68 -8.00 8.14
N VAL A 115 15.75 -7.56 7.48
CA VAL A 115 15.99 -6.12 7.29
C VAL A 115 14.96 -5.55 6.32
N ARG A 116 14.24 -4.55 6.80
CA ARG A 116 13.22 -3.79 6.05
C ARG A 116 13.81 -2.47 5.61
N SER A 117 13.66 -2.13 4.34
CA SER A 117 14.15 -0.86 3.82
C SER A 117 13.21 -0.30 2.74
N MET A 118 13.51 0.87 2.25
CA MET A 118 12.76 1.55 1.19
C MET A 118 13.73 2.17 0.20
N ASN A 119 13.42 2.03 -1.09
CA ASN A 119 14.13 2.69 -2.17
C ASN A 119 13.24 3.79 -2.77
N ASN A 120 13.84 4.87 -3.24
CA ASN A 120 13.11 5.98 -3.85
C ASN A 120 12.02 6.61 -2.95
N ALA A 121 12.19 6.51 -1.63
CA ALA A 121 11.33 7.19 -0.66
C ALA A 121 11.65 8.67 -0.58
N THR A 122 10.65 9.49 -0.21
CA THR A 122 10.85 10.91 0.05
C THR A 122 11.83 11.10 1.22
N THR A 123 12.75 12.02 1.08
CA THR A 123 13.76 12.34 2.11
C THR A 123 13.09 12.66 3.45
N GLY A 124 13.64 12.12 4.54
CA GLY A 124 13.15 12.34 5.91
C GLY A 124 12.14 11.33 6.42
N LEU A 125 11.70 10.38 5.59
CA LEU A 125 10.85 9.27 6.04
C LEU A 125 11.69 8.14 6.65
N THR A 126 11.18 7.56 7.72
CA THR A 126 11.79 6.39 8.37
C THR A 126 11.09 5.10 7.92
N THR A 127 11.76 3.97 8.13
CA THR A 127 11.17 2.65 7.90
C THR A 127 9.87 2.48 8.69
N LYS A 128 9.82 3.01 9.93
CA LYS A 128 8.63 2.97 10.76
C LYS A 128 7.43 3.69 10.14
N ASP A 129 7.65 4.82 9.46
CA ASP A 129 6.58 5.60 8.83
C ASP A 129 5.90 4.86 7.69
N CYS A 130 6.64 4.00 7.01
CA CYS A 130 6.20 3.31 5.80
C CYS A 130 5.85 1.84 6.03
N TRP A 131 6.62 1.13 6.85
CA TRP A 131 6.39 -0.28 7.18
C TRP A 131 5.40 -0.49 8.33
N GLY A 132 5.15 0.57 9.11
CA GLY A 132 4.14 0.60 10.16
C GLY A 132 4.59 0.13 11.54
N ARG A 133 5.68 -0.58 11.67
CA ARG A 133 6.32 -0.93 12.97
C ARG A 133 7.72 -1.47 12.76
#